data_e0588e468482fc0c8dbd9a599f37f73c
#
_entry.id   e0588e468482fc0c8dbd9a599f37f73c
#
_cell.length_a   1.000
_cell.length_b   1.000
_cell.length_c   1.000
_cell.angle_alpha   90.00
_cell.angle_beta   90.00
_cell.angle_gamma   90.00
#
_symmetry.space_group_name_H-M   'P 1'
#
loop_
_entity.id
_entity.type
_entity.pdbx_description
1 polymer ?
#
loop_
_entity_poly.entity_id
_entity_poly.type
_entity_poly.pdbx_seq_one_letter_code
_entity_poly.pdbx_strand_id
1 'polypeptide(L)'
;MKQVETIKAGENFTAVNVGNFSNIKDYVLPLGDIEIPGKVFVGQALQATGSDLSFQTLFPGQDSGFLHTHKTHEELYFILKGEGEYQVDGEIFPVSEGSIIRVAPAGKRALKNTGKDEMLMLCIQYKANSFSEDDAPAADGVILNEKLEW
;
A
#
# COMPACT_ATOMS: atom_id res chain seq x y z
N MET A 1 2.37 8.29 -19.76
CA MET A 1 2.22 7.44 -18.56
C MET A 1 1.86 8.35 -17.40
N LYS A 2 0.84 8.03 -16.62
CA LYS A 2 0.42 8.81 -15.46
C LYS A 2 1.52 8.81 -14.40
N GLN A 3 1.77 9.94 -13.76
CA GLN A 3 2.81 10.10 -12.74
C GLN A 3 2.20 10.66 -11.45
N VAL A 4 2.85 10.38 -10.33
CA VAL A 4 2.52 10.98 -9.04
C VAL A 4 2.95 12.44 -9.07
N GLU A 5 2.06 13.35 -8.69
CA GLU A 5 2.32 14.79 -8.68
C GLU A 5 2.80 15.25 -7.30
N THR A 6 3.85 16.05 -7.25
CA THR A 6 4.24 16.72 -6.02
C THR A 6 3.37 17.96 -5.82
N ILE A 7 2.63 18.00 -4.71
CA ILE A 7 1.84 19.17 -4.29
C ILE A 7 2.77 20.23 -3.70
N LYS A 8 3.61 19.83 -2.76
CA LYS A 8 4.55 20.69 -2.06
C LYS A 8 5.63 19.86 -1.36
N ALA A 9 6.83 20.42 -1.26
CA ALA A 9 7.92 19.84 -0.47
C ALA A 9 8.62 20.93 0.34
N GLY A 10 9.16 20.55 1.48
CA GLY A 10 9.96 21.38 2.37
C GLY A 10 11.02 20.53 3.05
N GLU A 11 11.76 21.11 3.98
CA GLU A 11 12.84 20.42 4.68
C GLU A 11 12.36 19.16 5.42
N ASN A 12 11.19 19.24 6.04
CA ASN A 12 10.67 18.18 6.91
C ASN A 12 9.43 17.47 6.37
N PHE A 13 9.02 17.74 5.11
CA PHE A 13 7.84 17.10 4.55
C PHE A 13 7.87 17.04 3.02
N THR A 14 7.17 16.05 2.48
CA THR A 14 6.80 15.99 1.06
C THR A 14 5.32 15.61 0.96
N ALA A 15 4.57 16.38 0.19
CA ALA A 15 3.17 16.10 -0.10
C ALA A 15 3.01 15.78 -1.59
N VAL A 16 2.35 14.65 -1.88
CA VAL A 16 2.10 14.17 -3.25
C VAL A 16 0.62 13.87 -3.47
N ASN A 17 0.24 13.80 -4.72
CA ASN A 17 -1.11 13.46 -5.15
C ASN A 17 -1.06 12.36 -6.23
N VAL A 18 -1.76 11.26 -5.99
CA VAL A 18 -1.96 10.18 -6.97
C VAL A 18 -3.20 10.44 -7.87
N GLY A 19 -3.92 11.54 -7.63
CA GLY A 19 -5.18 11.86 -8.26
C GLY A 19 -6.36 11.14 -7.62
N ASN A 20 -7.50 11.16 -8.30
CA ASN A 20 -8.67 10.42 -7.81
C ASN A 20 -8.39 8.92 -7.76
N PHE A 21 -8.83 8.26 -6.71
CA PHE A 21 -8.61 6.82 -6.52
C PHE A 21 -9.25 5.96 -7.63
N SER A 22 -10.32 6.41 -8.26
CA SER A 22 -10.89 5.76 -9.44
C SER A 22 -9.95 5.72 -10.65
N ASN A 23 -8.90 6.54 -10.64
CA ASN A 23 -7.92 6.65 -11.72
C ASN A 23 -6.59 5.95 -11.38
N ILE A 24 -6.51 5.18 -10.29
CA ILE A 24 -5.34 4.34 -10.00
C ILE A 24 -5.13 3.31 -11.11
N LYS A 25 -6.20 2.82 -11.71
CA LYS A 25 -6.17 1.91 -12.88
C LYS A 25 -5.40 2.44 -14.09
N ASP A 26 -5.20 3.76 -14.20
CA ASP A 26 -4.48 4.40 -15.31
C ASP A 26 -2.95 4.38 -15.12
N TYR A 27 -2.48 3.96 -13.94
CA TYR A 27 -1.05 3.74 -13.70
C TYR A 27 -0.61 2.37 -14.23
N VAL A 28 0.64 2.29 -14.62
CA VAL A 28 1.30 1.04 -14.99
C VAL A 28 2.66 1.00 -14.31
N LEU A 29 2.89 -0.05 -13.53
CA LEU A 29 4.18 -0.31 -12.89
C LEU A 29 5.03 -1.22 -13.78
N PRO A 30 6.15 -0.74 -14.33
CA PRO A 30 7.13 -1.62 -14.97
C PRO A 30 7.89 -2.43 -13.91
N LEU A 31 7.97 -3.74 -14.10
CA LEU A 31 8.68 -4.66 -13.21
C LEU A 31 9.51 -5.66 -14.05
N GLY A 32 10.74 -5.27 -14.39
CA GLY A 32 11.56 -6.02 -15.35
C GLY A 32 10.91 -6.05 -16.72
N ASP A 33 10.66 -7.27 -17.25
CA ASP A 33 10.04 -7.50 -18.55
C ASP A 33 8.50 -7.55 -18.50
N ILE A 34 7.89 -7.33 -17.33
CA ILE A 34 6.43 -7.32 -17.16
C ILE A 34 5.93 -5.94 -16.78
N GLU A 35 4.68 -5.67 -17.12
CA GLU A 35 3.94 -4.48 -16.72
C GLU A 35 2.76 -4.88 -15.83
N ILE A 36 2.61 -4.18 -14.71
CA ILE A 36 1.48 -4.39 -13.78
C ILE A 36 0.54 -3.20 -13.93
N PRO A 37 -0.59 -3.35 -14.64
CA PRO A 37 -1.56 -2.28 -14.79
C PRO A 37 -2.28 -2.01 -13.46
N GLY A 38 -2.69 -0.77 -13.26
CA GLY A 38 -3.42 -0.36 -12.07
C GLY A 38 -2.57 -0.28 -10.80
N LYS A 39 -1.23 -0.24 -10.91
CA LYS A 39 -0.34 -0.19 -9.75
C LYS A 39 0.61 1.01 -9.79
N VAL A 40 0.80 1.65 -8.63
CA VAL A 40 1.73 2.75 -8.43
C VAL A 40 2.37 2.70 -7.06
N PHE A 41 3.69 2.80 -6.99
CA PHE A 41 4.44 3.07 -5.75
C PHE A 41 4.60 4.57 -5.55
N VAL A 42 4.54 5.02 -4.31
CA VAL A 42 4.63 6.45 -3.96
C VAL A 42 5.74 6.80 -2.97
N GLY A 43 6.40 5.79 -2.38
CA GLY A 43 7.46 6.01 -1.40
C GLY A 43 8.60 6.87 -1.93
N GLN A 44 9.04 6.64 -3.17
CA GLN A 44 10.09 7.45 -3.80
C GLN A 44 9.65 8.91 -4.00
N ALA A 45 8.43 9.13 -4.48
CA ALA A 45 7.89 10.49 -4.66
C ALA A 45 7.73 11.22 -3.32
N LEU A 46 7.39 10.49 -2.26
CA LEU A 46 7.29 11.01 -0.89
C LEU A 46 8.66 11.21 -0.22
N GLN A 47 9.73 10.63 -0.77
CA GLN A 47 11.04 10.54 -0.11
C GLN A 47 10.95 9.82 1.25
N ALA A 48 10.05 8.83 1.37
CA ALA A 48 9.86 8.05 2.58
C ALA A 48 11.09 7.19 2.87
N THR A 49 11.55 7.14 4.12
CA THR A 49 12.77 6.45 4.54
C THR A 49 12.51 5.19 5.36
N GLY A 50 11.35 5.08 6.01
CA GLY A 50 11.00 3.97 6.89
C GLY A 50 10.03 2.95 6.28
N SER A 51 9.38 3.30 5.19
CA SER A 51 8.41 2.44 4.51
C SER A 51 8.31 2.79 3.03
N ASP A 52 7.80 1.87 2.22
CA ASP A 52 7.26 2.16 0.90
C ASP A 52 5.77 1.83 0.89
N LEU A 53 5.02 2.48 0.03
CA LEU A 53 3.60 2.22 -0.11
C LEU A 53 3.15 2.28 -1.57
N SER A 54 2.16 1.45 -1.88
CA SER A 54 1.60 1.36 -3.22
C SER A 54 0.08 1.29 -3.20
N PHE A 55 -0.53 1.90 -4.21
CA PHE A 55 -1.93 1.66 -4.54
C PHE A 55 -2.03 0.67 -5.69
N GLN A 56 -3.07 -0.17 -5.67
CA GLN A 56 -3.37 -1.07 -6.76
C GLN A 56 -4.88 -1.22 -6.94
N THR A 57 -5.32 -1.16 -8.20
CA THR A 57 -6.67 -1.55 -8.62
C THR A 57 -6.62 -2.92 -9.25
N LEU A 58 -7.50 -3.84 -8.83
CA LEU A 58 -7.78 -5.11 -9.50
C LEU A 58 -9.18 -5.07 -10.10
N PHE A 59 -9.28 -5.44 -11.38
CA PHE A 59 -10.56 -5.55 -12.07
C PHE A 59 -11.32 -6.82 -11.64
N PRO A 60 -12.63 -6.90 -11.85
CA PRO A 60 -13.41 -8.11 -11.55
C PRO A 60 -12.78 -9.37 -12.15
N GLY A 61 -12.57 -10.39 -11.32
CA GLY A 61 -11.94 -11.65 -11.68
C GLY A 61 -10.41 -11.64 -11.77
N GLN A 62 -9.77 -10.47 -11.70
CA GLN A 62 -8.33 -10.34 -11.75
C GLN A 62 -7.70 -10.76 -10.40
N ASP A 63 -6.57 -11.42 -10.47
CA ASP A 63 -5.70 -11.71 -9.32
C ASP A 63 -4.35 -10.99 -9.44
N SER A 64 -3.49 -11.14 -8.42
CA SER A 64 -2.15 -10.54 -8.38
C SER A 64 -1.15 -11.18 -9.36
N GLY A 65 -1.54 -12.23 -10.10
CA GLY A 65 -0.76 -12.87 -11.16
C GLY A 65 0.27 -13.89 -10.67
N PHE A 66 0.73 -13.81 -9.43
CA PHE A 66 1.75 -14.70 -8.87
C PHE A 66 1.70 -14.73 -7.34
N LEU A 67 2.20 -15.83 -6.77
CA LEU A 67 2.57 -15.92 -5.38
C LEU A 67 3.95 -15.32 -5.18
N HIS A 68 4.13 -14.53 -4.11
CA HIS A 68 5.44 -13.98 -3.76
C HIS A 68 5.68 -13.95 -2.26
N THR A 69 6.93 -13.79 -1.89
CA THR A 69 7.41 -13.57 -0.52
C THR A 69 8.38 -12.38 -0.52
N HIS A 70 8.73 -11.89 0.65
CA HIS A 70 9.80 -10.93 0.83
C HIS A 70 10.95 -11.52 1.66
N LYS A 71 12.14 -10.99 1.51
CA LYS A 71 13.30 -11.39 2.34
C LYS A 71 13.25 -10.75 3.72
N THR A 72 12.85 -9.48 3.78
CA THR A 72 12.91 -8.67 5.01
C THR A 72 11.67 -7.84 5.28
N HIS A 73 10.85 -7.57 4.26
CA HIS A 73 9.68 -6.71 4.39
C HIS A 73 8.47 -7.48 4.92
N GLU A 74 7.83 -6.89 5.90
CA GLU A 74 6.45 -7.14 6.30
C GLU A 74 5.55 -6.20 5.51
N GLU A 75 4.35 -6.65 5.18
CA GLU A 75 3.37 -5.86 4.44
C GLU A 75 2.05 -5.77 5.19
N LEU A 76 1.46 -4.57 5.14
CA LEU A 76 0.08 -4.33 5.53
C LEU A 76 -0.74 -4.02 4.28
N TYR A 77 -1.79 -4.79 4.06
CA TYR A 77 -2.76 -4.59 2.99
C TYR A 77 -4.05 -4.02 3.56
N PHE A 78 -4.53 -2.95 2.96
CA PHE A 78 -5.80 -2.32 3.29
C PHE A 78 -6.71 -2.41 2.08
N ILE A 79 -7.88 -3.03 2.22
CA ILE A 79 -8.90 -3.00 1.17
C ILE A 79 -9.68 -1.71 1.34
N LEU A 80 -9.46 -0.77 0.42
CA LEU A 80 -10.07 0.57 0.46
C LEU A 80 -11.42 0.62 -0.24
N LYS A 81 -11.69 -0.34 -1.14
CA LYS A 81 -12.95 -0.48 -1.88
C LYS A 81 -13.04 -1.88 -2.48
N GLY A 82 -14.26 -2.41 -2.57
CA GLY A 82 -14.54 -3.68 -3.23
C GLY A 82 -14.40 -4.88 -2.29
N GLU A 83 -14.40 -6.07 -2.89
CA GLU A 83 -14.35 -7.34 -2.18
C GLU A 83 -13.57 -8.38 -2.98
N GLY A 84 -13.02 -9.37 -2.27
CA GLY A 84 -12.22 -10.41 -2.91
C GLY A 84 -11.84 -11.54 -1.98
N GLU A 85 -10.83 -12.28 -2.37
CA GLU A 85 -10.20 -13.33 -1.58
C GLU A 85 -8.71 -13.03 -1.44
N TYR A 86 -8.20 -13.20 -0.24
CA TYR A 86 -6.78 -13.12 0.07
C TYR A 86 -6.25 -14.51 0.41
N GLN A 87 -5.05 -14.81 -0.03
CA GLN A 87 -4.39 -16.09 0.20
C GLN A 87 -3.04 -15.88 0.87
N VAL A 88 -2.77 -16.62 1.95
CA VAL A 88 -1.45 -16.72 2.59
C VAL A 88 -1.17 -18.18 2.91
N ASP A 89 -0.02 -18.70 2.44
CA ASP A 89 0.46 -20.08 2.71
C ASP A 89 -0.56 -21.17 2.37
N GLY A 90 -1.43 -20.92 1.39
CA GLY A 90 -2.48 -21.84 0.96
C GLY A 90 -3.82 -21.67 1.67
N GLU A 91 -3.89 -20.87 2.73
CA GLU A 91 -5.15 -20.50 3.36
C GLU A 91 -5.80 -19.35 2.59
N ILE A 92 -7.07 -19.54 2.18
CA ILE A 92 -7.86 -18.57 1.44
C ILE A 92 -8.99 -18.07 2.34
N PHE A 93 -9.16 -16.76 2.40
CA PHE A 93 -10.22 -16.12 3.20
C PHE A 93 -10.79 -14.89 2.47
N PRO A 94 -12.08 -14.58 2.71
CA PRO A 94 -12.72 -13.43 2.09
C PRO A 94 -12.19 -12.12 2.71
N VAL A 95 -12.10 -11.09 1.87
CA VAL A 95 -11.77 -9.72 2.26
C VAL A 95 -12.73 -8.75 1.59
N SER A 96 -12.96 -7.61 2.24
CA SER A 96 -13.83 -6.54 1.74
C SER A 96 -13.31 -5.18 2.19
N GLU A 97 -13.95 -4.12 1.75
CA GLU A 97 -13.69 -2.76 2.23
C GLU A 97 -13.58 -2.73 3.76
N GLY A 98 -12.50 -2.13 4.28
CA GLY A 98 -12.15 -2.10 5.69
C GLY A 98 -11.31 -3.29 6.19
N SER A 99 -11.11 -4.35 5.40
CA SER A 99 -10.20 -5.45 5.77
C SER A 99 -8.76 -4.95 5.80
N ILE A 100 -8.02 -5.37 6.84
CA ILE A 100 -6.59 -5.09 6.99
C ILE A 100 -5.89 -6.41 7.24
N ILE A 101 -4.88 -6.71 6.42
CA ILE A 101 -4.13 -7.96 6.48
C ILE A 101 -2.65 -7.63 6.70
N ARG A 102 -2.04 -8.23 7.71
CA ARG A 102 -0.59 -8.23 7.90
C ARG A 102 -0.02 -9.54 7.38
N VAL A 103 1.03 -9.46 6.57
CA VAL A 103 1.76 -10.63 6.09
C VAL A 103 3.23 -10.52 6.46
N ALA A 104 3.75 -11.51 7.19
CA ALA A 104 5.17 -11.62 7.51
C ALA A 104 6.00 -11.87 6.23
N PRO A 105 7.32 -11.58 6.24
CA PRO A 105 8.15 -11.69 5.04
C PRO A 105 8.05 -13.04 4.33
N ALA A 106 8.09 -14.15 5.06
CA ALA A 106 8.07 -15.51 4.49
C ALA A 106 6.70 -15.97 3.98
N GLY A 107 5.59 -15.31 4.36
CA GLY A 107 4.24 -15.69 3.94
C GLY A 107 4.09 -15.62 2.42
N LYS A 108 3.70 -16.72 1.79
CA LYS A 108 3.40 -16.79 0.34
C LYS A 108 2.02 -16.20 0.11
N ARG A 109 1.93 -15.03 -0.54
CA ARG A 109 0.67 -14.30 -0.64
C ARG A 109 0.24 -14.01 -2.06
N ALA A 110 -1.08 -13.93 -2.22
CA ALA A 110 -1.77 -13.45 -3.41
C ALA A 110 -3.15 -12.87 -3.04
N LEU A 111 -3.70 -12.08 -3.93
CA LEU A 111 -5.00 -11.42 -3.79
C LEU A 111 -5.78 -11.56 -5.08
N LYS A 112 -7.09 -11.76 -4.99
CA LYS A 112 -8.02 -11.85 -6.13
C LYS A 112 -9.26 -11.00 -5.87
N ASN A 113 -9.65 -10.23 -6.86
CA ASN A 113 -10.96 -9.58 -6.86
C ASN A 113 -12.04 -10.58 -7.28
N THR A 114 -12.94 -10.94 -6.38
CA THR A 114 -14.09 -11.82 -6.66
C THR A 114 -15.40 -11.06 -6.76
N GLY A 115 -15.35 -9.73 -6.56
CA GLY A 115 -16.49 -8.84 -6.68
C GLY A 115 -16.86 -8.52 -8.13
N LYS A 116 -17.91 -7.73 -8.29
CA LYS A 116 -18.42 -7.26 -9.59
C LYS A 116 -17.83 -5.93 -10.03
N ASP A 117 -17.28 -5.19 -9.09
CA ASP A 117 -16.67 -3.87 -9.28
C ASP A 117 -15.16 -3.92 -9.09
N GLU A 118 -14.47 -2.83 -9.44
CA GLU A 118 -13.04 -2.64 -9.19
C GLU A 118 -12.76 -2.71 -7.68
N MET A 119 -11.73 -3.46 -7.32
CA MET A 119 -11.20 -3.50 -5.95
C MET A 119 -9.96 -2.62 -5.88
N LEU A 120 -9.91 -1.71 -4.90
CA LEU A 120 -8.78 -0.85 -4.62
C LEU A 120 -8.12 -1.26 -3.32
N MET A 121 -6.82 -1.42 -3.33
CA MET A 121 -6.02 -1.65 -2.13
C MET A 121 -4.87 -0.65 -1.98
N LEU A 122 -4.49 -0.41 -0.72
CA LEU A 122 -3.23 0.19 -0.31
C LEU A 122 -2.36 -0.91 0.32
N CYS A 123 -1.11 -1.00 -0.09
CA CYS A 123 -0.11 -1.86 0.55
C CYS A 123 1.02 -1.00 1.11
N ILE A 124 1.36 -1.20 2.38
CA ILE A 124 2.49 -0.57 3.05
C ILE A 124 3.54 -1.65 3.32
N GLN A 125 4.77 -1.39 2.89
CA GLN A 125 5.93 -2.26 3.10
C GLN A 125 6.90 -1.59 4.06
N TYR A 126 7.39 -2.33 5.03
CA TYR A 126 8.40 -1.88 5.99
C TYR A 126 9.23 -3.07 6.47
N LYS A 127 10.41 -2.80 7.01
CA LYS A 127 11.27 -3.86 7.54
C LYS A 127 10.61 -4.50 8.76
N ALA A 128 10.44 -5.82 8.74
CA ALA A 128 9.88 -6.55 9.88
C ALA A 128 10.68 -6.29 11.17
N ASN A 129 9.96 -6.22 12.28
CA ASN A 129 10.51 -5.95 13.63
C ASN A 129 11.21 -4.59 13.76
N SER A 130 10.87 -3.62 12.91
CA SER A 130 11.44 -2.25 12.98
C SER A 130 10.63 -1.30 13.86
N PHE A 131 9.46 -1.71 14.36
CA PHE A 131 8.61 -0.94 15.25
C PHE A 131 8.61 -1.59 16.65
N SER A 132 8.88 -0.82 17.68
CA SER A 132 8.93 -1.25 19.08
C SER A 132 7.97 -0.45 19.97
N GLU A 133 7.91 -0.77 21.25
CA GLU A 133 7.13 0.00 22.22
C GLU A 133 7.64 1.45 22.35
N ASP A 134 8.95 1.68 22.13
CA ASP A 134 9.56 3.01 22.15
C ASP A 134 9.10 3.89 20.99
N ASP A 135 8.63 3.27 19.89
CA ASP A 135 8.10 3.96 18.71
C ASP A 135 6.58 4.21 18.82
N ALA A 136 5.94 3.74 19.90
CA ALA A 136 4.50 3.94 20.09
C ALA A 136 4.17 5.44 20.19
N PRO A 137 3.01 5.90 19.65
CA PRO A 137 2.67 7.34 19.60
C PRO A 137 2.75 8.04 20.95
N ALA A 138 2.44 7.36 22.05
CA ALA A 138 2.53 7.91 23.40
C ALA A 138 3.97 8.05 23.92
N ALA A 139 4.92 7.29 23.36
CA ALA A 139 6.33 7.34 23.76
C ALA A 139 7.14 8.28 22.85
N ASP A 140 6.89 8.28 21.55
CA ASP A 140 7.63 9.05 20.54
C ASP A 140 7.02 10.44 20.29
N GLY A 141 5.70 10.59 20.43
CA GLY A 141 4.99 11.82 20.11
C GLY A 141 5.28 12.96 21.10
N VAL A 142 5.61 14.14 20.60
CA VAL A 142 5.83 15.36 21.37
C VAL A 142 4.75 16.40 21.05
N ILE A 143 3.98 16.79 22.08
CA ILE A 143 2.96 17.84 21.96
C ILE A 143 3.65 19.20 22.20
N LEU A 144 3.51 20.10 21.23
CA LEU A 144 4.05 21.45 21.31
C LEU A 144 3.01 22.40 21.93
N ASN A 145 3.49 23.38 22.71
CA ASN A 145 2.65 24.43 23.31
C ASN A 145 2.42 25.63 22.36
N GLU A 146 2.71 25.44 21.08
CA GLU A 146 2.49 26.47 20.06
C GLU A 146 1.02 26.53 19.67
N LYS A 147 0.55 27.75 19.35
CA LYS A 147 -0.82 27.96 18.90
C LYS A 147 -0.98 27.49 17.46
N LEU A 148 -2.08 26.76 17.21
CA LEU A 148 -2.48 26.41 15.84
C LEU A 148 -2.94 27.66 15.09
N GLU A 149 -2.38 27.91 13.90
CA GLU A 149 -2.79 28.94 12.97
C GLU A 149 -3.06 28.29 11.60
N TRP A 150 -4.21 28.63 10.97
CA TRP A 150 -4.64 28.13 9.67
C TRP A 150 -4.80 29.24 8.64
#